data_5f1464ee6591698025ca078c5fa800ab
#
_entry.id   5f1464ee6591698025ca078c5fa800ab
#
_cell.length_a   1.000
_cell.length_b   1.000
_cell.length_c   1.000
_cell.angle_alpha   90.00
_cell.angle_beta   90.00
_cell.angle_gamma   90.00
#
_symmetry.space_group_name_H-M   'P 1'
#
loop_
_entity.id
_entity.type
_entity.pdbx_description
1 polymer ?
#
loop_
_entity_poly.entity_id
_entity_poly.type
_entity_poly.pdbx_seq_one_letter_code
_entity_poly.pdbx_strand_id
1 'polypeptide(L)'
;MIHLILSLDYEIFGNGTGDVMRDIIQPTNRLLNICDKHGAKMSIMFDVGEYWAFEQYASQFQKDLGYSPCEQMKRQAIDAIRRGHDVQMHLHPQWIGAEYDRGVWQLCNSYWRLADLPGGLGSMSQITSITGALHAGKLTLERMIKPVKADYECVCFRAGGFYAQPSENIVSAMKKVGLKADSSVVKGYKTSTPFEVDYSHVETDKAAWWTTDTELTAEGKPGKNIIELSVSSRMQPYWKNFKKTKLWATLKRQRAEKTPKNKHTTDRDISSVPDYRTVMKRLLIKYPSTFDFCKLSSRDMLRRVREHTKYPEQPIVMIGHSKDFVNDYEFDKFLASLRRNENVSFQSMSEYVRQAYSILDISISGETDYIGLGLSGAK
;
A
#
# COMPACT_ATOMS: atom_id res chain seq x y z
N MET A 1 9.22 20.84 -9.02
CA MET A 1 8.17 19.97 -9.63
C MET A 1 7.66 19.04 -8.56
N ILE A 2 6.34 18.83 -8.42
CA ILE A 2 5.76 17.92 -7.41
C ILE A 2 5.73 16.53 -8.02
N HIS A 3 6.36 15.56 -7.35
CA HIS A 3 6.28 14.15 -7.71
C HIS A 3 5.06 13.51 -7.06
N LEU A 4 4.06 13.17 -7.85
CA LEU A 4 2.83 12.52 -7.38
C LEU A 4 2.90 11.02 -7.67
N ILE A 5 2.90 10.22 -6.61
CA ILE A 5 2.92 8.76 -6.65
C ILE A 5 1.54 8.24 -6.26
N LEU A 6 0.88 7.55 -7.17
CA LEU A 6 -0.38 6.87 -6.91
C LEU A 6 -0.08 5.42 -6.55
N SER A 7 -0.47 4.95 -5.37
CA SER A 7 -0.30 3.57 -4.94
C SER A 7 -1.64 2.92 -4.61
N LEU A 8 -1.83 1.69 -5.07
CA LEU A 8 -3.05 0.91 -4.91
C LEU A 8 -2.76 -0.38 -4.17
N ASP A 9 -3.28 -0.54 -2.96
CA ASP A 9 -3.25 -1.83 -2.27
C ASP A 9 -4.24 -2.76 -2.96
N TYR A 10 -3.68 -3.79 -3.60
CA TYR A 10 -4.33 -4.71 -4.49
C TYR A 10 -4.62 -6.00 -3.75
N GLU A 11 -5.76 -6.04 -3.08
CA GLU A 11 -6.11 -7.07 -2.10
C GLU A 11 -7.62 -7.19 -1.89
N ILE A 12 -8.12 -8.36 -1.44
CA ILE A 12 -9.47 -8.50 -0.88
C ILE A 12 -9.48 -8.02 0.58
N PHE A 13 -10.54 -8.32 1.33
CA PHE A 13 -10.60 -7.93 2.74
C PHE A 13 -9.68 -8.78 3.60
N GLY A 14 -8.93 -8.15 4.52
CA GLY A 14 -7.93 -8.80 5.37
C GLY A 14 -8.45 -9.92 6.30
N ASN A 15 -9.76 -10.16 6.33
CA ASN A 15 -10.39 -11.30 7.00
C ASN A 15 -10.73 -12.46 6.03
N GLY A 16 -10.22 -12.43 4.81
CA GLY A 16 -10.46 -13.46 3.80
C GLY A 16 -11.82 -13.37 3.10
N THR A 17 -12.64 -12.36 3.41
CA THR A 17 -13.89 -12.14 2.68
C THR A 17 -13.68 -11.30 1.43
N GLY A 18 -14.58 -11.37 0.48
CA GLY A 18 -14.52 -10.62 -0.76
C GLY A 18 -14.50 -11.52 -1.99
N ASP A 19 -14.50 -10.90 -3.15
CA ASP A 19 -14.48 -11.56 -4.45
C ASP A 19 -13.44 -10.90 -5.34
N VAL A 20 -12.52 -11.68 -5.91
CA VAL A 20 -11.40 -11.16 -6.68
C VAL A 20 -11.86 -10.36 -7.90
N MET A 21 -12.89 -10.82 -8.61
CA MET A 21 -13.39 -10.10 -9.79
C MET A 21 -14.03 -8.77 -9.41
N ARG A 22 -14.89 -8.80 -8.37
CA ARG A 22 -15.66 -7.63 -7.94
C ARG A 22 -14.82 -6.60 -7.18
N ASP A 23 -13.95 -7.08 -6.28
CA ASP A 23 -13.28 -6.22 -5.29
C ASP A 23 -11.84 -5.86 -5.71
N ILE A 24 -11.24 -6.63 -6.64
CA ILE A 24 -9.89 -6.36 -7.15
C ILE A 24 -9.92 -6.03 -8.65
N ILE A 25 -10.30 -6.97 -9.51
CA ILE A 25 -10.08 -6.88 -10.97
C ILE A 25 -10.87 -5.72 -11.58
N GLN A 26 -12.19 -5.68 -11.36
CA GLN A 26 -13.05 -4.66 -11.95
C GLN A 26 -12.71 -3.24 -11.47
N PRO A 27 -12.53 -2.97 -10.17
CA PRO A 27 -12.15 -1.64 -9.71
C PRO A 27 -10.78 -1.21 -10.22
N THR A 28 -9.79 -2.11 -10.23
CA THR A 28 -8.44 -1.83 -10.73
C THR A 28 -8.47 -1.49 -12.23
N ASN A 29 -9.23 -2.22 -13.05
CA ASN A 29 -9.38 -1.88 -14.47
C ASN A 29 -9.93 -0.45 -14.66
N ARG A 30 -10.92 -0.03 -13.87
CA ARG A 30 -11.45 1.33 -13.93
C ARG A 30 -10.39 2.37 -13.53
N LEU A 31 -9.65 2.11 -12.45
CA LEU A 31 -8.55 2.96 -11.99
C LEU A 31 -7.47 3.13 -13.06
N LEU A 32 -7.00 2.02 -13.64
CA LEU A 32 -5.97 2.05 -14.68
C LEU A 32 -6.45 2.80 -15.94
N ASN A 33 -7.69 2.59 -16.35
CA ASN A 33 -8.27 3.31 -17.50
C ASN A 33 -8.36 4.83 -17.26
N ILE A 34 -8.66 5.24 -16.03
CA ILE A 34 -8.65 6.67 -15.68
C ILE A 34 -7.20 7.20 -15.67
N CYS A 35 -6.25 6.43 -15.13
CA CYS A 35 -4.83 6.82 -15.15
C CYS A 35 -4.32 7.00 -16.58
N ASP A 36 -4.56 6.06 -17.49
CA ASP A 36 -4.17 6.13 -18.90
C ASP A 36 -4.72 7.36 -19.60
N LYS A 37 -6.01 7.64 -19.40
CA LYS A 37 -6.68 8.82 -19.96
C LYS A 37 -5.97 10.14 -19.62
N HIS A 38 -5.32 10.20 -18.47
CA HIS A 38 -4.65 11.39 -17.95
C HIS A 38 -3.12 11.31 -17.97
N GLY A 39 -2.53 10.24 -18.50
CA GLY A 39 -1.08 10.04 -18.52
C GLY A 39 -0.47 9.84 -17.11
N ALA A 40 -1.31 9.41 -16.16
CA ALA A 40 -0.86 9.09 -14.79
C ALA A 40 -0.38 7.66 -14.69
N LYS A 41 0.55 7.40 -13.77
CA LYS A 41 1.05 6.06 -13.46
C LYS A 41 0.50 5.59 -12.12
N MET A 42 0.14 4.30 -12.05
CA MET A 42 -0.29 3.63 -10.83
C MET A 42 0.77 2.63 -10.40
N SER A 43 1.17 2.65 -9.13
CA SER A 43 1.96 1.57 -8.51
C SER A 43 1.00 0.63 -7.81
N ILE A 44 0.81 -0.55 -8.36
CA ILE A 44 0.01 -1.61 -7.77
C ILE A 44 0.84 -2.31 -6.70
N MET A 45 0.44 -2.20 -5.44
CA MET A 45 1.02 -2.93 -4.32
C MET A 45 0.30 -4.28 -4.25
N PHE A 46 0.87 -5.27 -4.92
CA PHE A 46 0.28 -6.58 -5.19
C PHE A 46 0.47 -7.51 -3.98
N ASP A 47 -0.64 -7.97 -3.37
CA ASP A 47 -0.57 -8.90 -2.24
C ASP A 47 -0.14 -10.29 -2.71
N VAL A 48 1.15 -10.60 -2.45
CA VAL A 48 1.74 -11.88 -2.85
C VAL A 48 1.28 -13.03 -1.96
N GLY A 49 0.97 -12.77 -0.68
CA GLY A 49 0.45 -13.79 0.24
C GLY A 49 -0.92 -14.28 -0.19
N GLU A 50 -1.80 -13.34 -0.54
CA GLU A 50 -3.12 -13.63 -1.09
C GLU A 50 -3.04 -14.39 -2.42
N TYR A 51 -2.13 -13.94 -3.31
CA TYR A 51 -1.88 -14.62 -4.57
C TYR A 51 -1.45 -16.07 -4.39
N TRP A 52 -0.53 -16.37 -3.46
CA TRP A 52 -0.10 -17.74 -3.17
C TRP A 52 -1.25 -18.61 -2.66
N ALA A 53 -2.08 -18.08 -1.77
CA ALA A 53 -3.25 -18.79 -1.28
C ALA A 53 -4.22 -19.14 -2.42
N PHE A 54 -4.53 -18.18 -3.31
CA PHE A 54 -5.35 -18.45 -4.48
C PHE A 54 -4.69 -19.42 -5.48
N GLU A 55 -3.37 -19.38 -5.64
CA GLU A 55 -2.62 -20.30 -6.52
C GLU A 55 -2.68 -21.75 -5.99
N GLN A 56 -2.54 -21.93 -4.68
CA GLN A 56 -2.65 -23.26 -4.04
C GLN A 56 -4.00 -23.93 -4.30
N TYR A 57 -5.07 -23.17 -4.35
CA TYR A 57 -6.43 -23.67 -4.58
C TYR A 57 -6.98 -23.40 -5.99
N ALA A 58 -6.11 -23.10 -6.96
CA ALA A 58 -6.51 -22.67 -8.31
C ALA A 58 -7.46 -23.65 -9.00
N SER A 59 -7.21 -24.97 -8.91
CA SER A 59 -8.05 -26.01 -9.51
C SER A 59 -9.43 -26.08 -8.87
N GLN A 60 -9.53 -25.86 -7.57
CA GLN A 60 -10.80 -25.82 -6.85
C GLN A 60 -11.62 -24.60 -7.27
N PHE A 61 -10.99 -23.41 -7.32
CA PHE A 61 -11.66 -22.19 -7.79
C PHE A 61 -12.12 -22.31 -9.24
N GLN A 62 -11.29 -22.90 -10.11
CA GLN A 62 -11.68 -23.12 -11.51
C GLN A 62 -12.94 -23.98 -11.60
N LYS A 63 -13.08 -25.00 -10.73
CA LYS A 63 -14.27 -25.85 -10.66
C LYS A 63 -15.49 -25.12 -10.09
N ASP A 64 -15.30 -24.38 -8.99
CA ASP A 64 -16.40 -23.81 -8.21
C ASP A 64 -16.92 -22.49 -8.79
N LEU A 65 -16.02 -21.66 -9.36
CA LEU A 65 -16.32 -20.32 -9.89
C LEU A 65 -16.30 -20.24 -11.42
N GLY A 66 -15.76 -21.25 -12.11
CA GLY A 66 -15.55 -21.23 -13.56
C GLY A 66 -14.31 -20.41 -13.99
N TYR A 67 -13.54 -19.88 -13.05
CA TYR A 67 -12.27 -19.14 -13.30
C TYR A 67 -11.29 -19.33 -12.15
N SER A 68 -10.01 -19.07 -12.44
CA SER A 68 -8.93 -19.05 -11.43
C SER A 68 -8.63 -17.63 -11.00
N PRO A 69 -8.85 -17.26 -9.71
CA PRO A 69 -8.53 -15.93 -9.19
C PRO A 69 -7.07 -15.52 -9.41
N CYS A 70 -6.10 -16.39 -9.10
CA CYS A 70 -4.68 -16.10 -9.27
C CYS A 70 -4.32 -15.82 -10.74
N GLU A 71 -4.91 -16.53 -11.70
CA GLU A 71 -4.69 -16.26 -13.12
C GLU A 71 -5.26 -14.89 -13.56
N GLN A 72 -6.39 -14.47 -13.00
CA GLN A 72 -6.94 -13.12 -13.27
C GLN A 72 -6.04 -12.04 -12.69
N MET A 73 -5.56 -12.21 -11.45
CA MET A 73 -4.62 -11.30 -10.81
C MET A 73 -3.32 -11.17 -11.61
N LYS A 74 -2.74 -12.29 -12.02
CA LYS A 74 -1.54 -12.35 -12.86
C LYS A 74 -1.72 -11.64 -14.20
N ARG A 75 -2.82 -11.90 -14.91
CA ARG A 75 -3.13 -11.25 -16.18
C ARG A 75 -3.25 -9.75 -16.03
N GLN A 76 -3.91 -9.27 -14.98
CA GLN A 76 -4.06 -7.84 -14.72
C GLN A 76 -2.73 -7.17 -14.35
N ALA A 77 -1.87 -7.82 -13.54
CA ALA A 77 -0.53 -7.32 -13.24
C ALA A 77 0.33 -7.18 -14.51
N ILE A 78 0.30 -8.18 -15.39
CA ILE A 78 1.00 -8.15 -16.68
C ILE A 78 0.44 -7.04 -17.59
N ASP A 79 -0.87 -6.89 -17.65
CA ASP A 79 -1.53 -5.83 -18.44
C ASP A 79 -1.14 -4.45 -17.92
N ALA A 80 -1.16 -4.24 -16.61
CA ALA A 80 -0.73 -2.99 -15.99
C ALA A 80 0.71 -2.60 -16.38
N ILE A 81 1.64 -3.56 -16.34
CA ILE A 81 3.03 -3.35 -16.76
C ILE A 81 3.14 -2.98 -18.25
N ARG A 82 2.39 -3.66 -19.14
CA ARG A 82 2.37 -3.35 -20.58
C ARG A 82 1.84 -1.96 -20.88
N ARG A 83 0.95 -1.47 -20.04
CA ARG A 83 0.38 -0.11 -20.11
C ARG A 83 1.26 0.96 -19.48
N GLY A 84 2.44 0.59 -18.94
CA GLY A 84 3.41 1.51 -18.34
C GLY A 84 3.14 1.85 -16.87
N HIS A 85 2.25 1.11 -16.22
CA HIS A 85 2.09 1.13 -14.77
C HIS A 85 3.16 0.32 -14.06
N ASP A 86 3.16 0.35 -12.74
CA ASP A 86 4.13 -0.32 -11.88
C ASP A 86 3.43 -1.37 -11.01
N VAL A 87 4.13 -2.46 -10.72
CA VAL A 87 3.68 -3.50 -9.80
C VAL A 87 4.78 -3.73 -8.77
N GLN A 88 4.47 -3.60 -7.50
CA GLN A 88 5.40 -3.75 -6.39
C GLN A 88 4.78 -4.61 -5.29
N MET A 89 5.56 -5.01 -4.31
CA MET A 89 5.15 -6.03 -3.35
C MET A 89 4.31 -5.46 -2.20
N HIS A 90 3.17 -6.08 -1.97
CA HIS A 90 2.39 -6.03 -0.74
C HIS A 90 2.36 -7.41 -0.11
N LEU A 91 2.30 -7.49 1.21
CA LEU A 91 2.22 -8.78 1.88
C LEU A 91 1.44 -8.69 3.19
N HIS A 92 0.36 -9.47 3.25
CA HIS A 92 -0.33 -9.83 4.46
C HIS A 92 0.12 -11.23 4.89
N PRO A 93 0.99 -11.37 5.91
CA PRO A 93 1.60 -12.66 6.25
C PRO A 93 0.59 -13.72 6.72
N GLN A 94 -0.60 -13.33 7.21
CA GLN A 94 -1.66 -14.27 7.60
C GLN A 94 -2.17 -15.13 6.46
N TRP A 95 -1.86 -14.81 5.22
CA TRP A 95 -2.15 -15.65 4.06
C TRP A 95 -1.16 -16.81 3.88
N ILE A 96 0.01 -16.76 4.54
CA ILE A 96 0.99 -17.85 4.49
C ILE A 96 0.42 -19.06 5.25
N GLY A 97 0.16 -20.15 4.54
CA GLY A 97 -0.47 -21.34 5.10
C GLY A 97 -1.98 -21.21 5.33
N ALA A 98 -2.64 -20.23 4.68
CA ALA A 98 -4.09 -20.12 4.72
C ALA A 98 -4.76 -21.34 4.05
N GLU A 99 -5.85 -21.81 4.63
CA GLU A 99 -6.62 -22.93 4.12
C GLU A 99 -7.98 -22.47 3.59
N TYR A 100 -8.44 -23.08 2.49
CA TYR A 100 -9.74 -22.80 1.91
C TYR A 100 -10.66 -24.03 2.01
N ASP A 101 -11.72 -23.90 2.79
CA ASP A 101 -12.73 -24.96 2.94
C ASP A 101 -14.13 -24.38 2.77
N ARG A 102 -14.93 -25.04 1.91
CA ARG A 102 -16.36 -24.75 1.67
C ARG A 102 -16.69 -23.26 1.47
N GLY A 103 -15.87 -22.55 0.72
CA GLY A 103 -16.11 -21.15 0.41
C GLY A 103 -15.60 -20.16 1.46
N VAL A 104 -14.86 -20.63 2.46
CA VAL A 104 -14.34 -19.78 3.57
C VAL A 104 -12.84 -19.96 3.70
N TRP A 105 -12.13 -18.84 3.81
CA TRP A 105 -10.71 -18.82 4.15
C TRP A 105 -10.50 -18.94 5.66
N GLN A 106 -9.59 -19.82 6.04
CA GLN A 106 -9.03 -19.92 7.39
C GLN A 106 -7.62 -19.35 7.35
N LEU A 107 -7.47 -18.11 7.82
CA LEU A 107 -6.20 -17.39 7.80
C LEU A 107 -5.36 -17.72 9.03
N CYS A 108 -4.03 -17.69 8.89
CA CYS A 108 -3.09 -17.82 10.00
C CYS A 108 -3.04 -16.53 10.83
N ASN A 109 -4.02 -16.30 11.69
CA ASN A 109 -4.13 -15.06 12.48
C ASN A 109 -2.96 -14.81 13.41
N SER A 110 -2.17 -15.85 13.75
CA SER A 110 -0.91 -15.73 14.49
C SER A 110 0.21 -15.07 13.67
N TYR A 111 0.07 -14.97 12.34
CA TYR A 111 1.05 -14.35 11.43
C TYR A 111 0.57 -12.98 10.93
N TRP A 112 -0.14 -12.23 11.75
CA TRP A 112 -0.73 -10.95 11.32
C TRP A 112 0.31 -9.92 10.89
N ARG A 113 1.47 -9.89 11.55
CA ARG A 113 2.61 -9.03 11.18
C ARG A 113 3.77 -9.88 10.69
N LEU A 114 4.64 -9.32 9.84
CA LEU A 114 5.90 -9.99 9.48
C LEU A 114 6.73 -10.37 10.70
N ALA A 115 6.75 -9.52 11.73
CA ALA A 115 7.47 -9.78 12.97
C ALA A 115 6.92 -10.98 13.78
N ASP A 116 5.69 -11.42 13.49
CA ASP A 116 5.06 -12.56 14.18
C ASP A 116 5.35 -13.90 13.49
N LEU A 117 6.06 -13.89 12.35
CA LEU A 117 6.45 -15.13 11.68
C LEU A 117 7.39 -15.97 12.56
N PRO A 118 7.13 -17.28 12.74
CA PRO A 118 7.83 -18.11 13.72
C PRO A 118 9.31 -18.30 13.41
N GLY A 119 9.73 -18.12 12.16
CA GLY A 119 11.13 -18.18 11.76
C GLY A 119 11.94 -16.91 12.06
N GLY A 120 11.33 -15.88 12.65
CA GLY A 120 11.99 -14.60 12.92
C GLY A 120 12.62 -14.00 11.67
N LEU A 121 13.87 -13.48 11.76
CA LEU A 121 14.60 -12.98 10.59
C LEU A 121 14.81 -14.08 9.55
N GLY A 122 15.27 -15.26 9.94
CA GLY A 122 15.43 -16.48 9.16
C GLY A 122 16.25 -16.37 7.87
N SER A 123 16.01 -17.29 6.95
CA SER A 123 16.74 -17.42 5.67
C SER A 123 15.81 -17.26 4.46
N MET A 124 16.39 -17.06 3.27
CA MET A 124 15.64 -16.91 2.01
C MET A 124 14.81 -18.14 1.62
N SER A 125 15.16 -19.33 2.11
CA SER A 125 14.44 -20.57 1.81
C SER A 125 13.29 -20.88 2.76
N GLN A 126 13.16 -20.13 3.86
CA GLN A 126 12.16 -20.37 4.91
C GLN A 126 10.99 -19.40 4.77
N ILE A 127 9.92 -19.79 4.10
CA ILE A 127 8.75 -18.94 3.82
C ILE A 127 8.08 -18.40 5.09
N THR A 128 8.17 -19.10 6.21
CA THR A 128 7.65 -18.69 7.52
C THR A 128 8.63 -17.80 8.31
N SER A 129 9.61 -17.21 7.65
CA SER A 129 10.50 -16.18 8.20
C SER A 129 10.37 -14.88 7.44
N ILE A 130 10.79 -13.77 8.03
CA ILE A 130 10.72 -12.44 7.40
C ILE A 130 11.52 -12.43 6.09
N THR A 131 12.79 -12.88 6.13
CA THR A 131 13.65 -12.94 4.94
C THR A 131 13.05 -13.85 3.86
N GLY A 132 12.56 -15.02 4.25
CA GLY A 132 11.99 -15.98 3.29
C GLY A 132 10.71 -15.51 2.66
N ALA A 133 9.80 -14.90 3.43
CA ALA A 133 8.55 -14.35 2.92
C ALA A 133 8.81 -13.21 1.91
N LEU A 134 9.68 -12.25 2.25
CA LEU A 134 10.05 -11.15 1.36
C LEU A 134 10.78 -11.65 0.11
N HIS A 135 11.70 -12.61 0.23
CA HIS A 135 12.37 -13.22 -0.90
C HIS A 135 11.42 -13.95 -1.85
N ALA A 136 10.52 -14.77 -1.30
CA ALA A 136 9.52 -15.48 -2.10
C ALA A 136 8.58 -14.51 -2.82
N GLY A 137 8.14 -13.43 -2.16
CA GLY A 137 7.29 -12.40 -2.76
C GLY A 137 7.99 -11.69 -3.92
N LYS A 138 9.25 -11.27 -3.72
CA LYS A 138 10.06 -10.67 -4.79
C LYS A 138 10.18 -11.61 -5.98
N LEU A 139 10.55 -12.87 -5.75
CA LEU A 139 10.68 -13.86 -6.82
C LEU A 139 9.35 -14.14 -7.54
N THR A 140 8.23 -14.15 -6.83
CA THR A 140 6.90 -14.35 -7.43
C THR A 140 6.61 -13.25 -8.45
N LEU A 141 6.78 -11.98 -8.08
CA LEU A 141 6.54 -10.86 -9.00
C LEU A 141 7.55 -10.83 -10.16
N GLU A 142 8.82 -11.10 -9.89
CA GLU A 142 9.83 -11.11 -10.94
C GLU A 142 9.62 -12.25 -11.95
N ARG A 143 9.28 -13.45 -11.51
CA ARG A 143 8.92 -14.56 -12.40
C ARG A 143 7.65 -14.28 -13.21
N MET A 144 6.69 -13.60 -12.62
CA MET A 144 5.44 -13.22 -13.29
C MET A 144 5.67 -12.19 -14.39
N ILE A 145 6.53 -11.19 -14.15
CA ILE A 145 6.60 -9.97 -14.96
C ILE A 145 7.80 -9.94 -15.92
N LYS A 146 8.96 -10.51 -15.56
CA LYS A 146 10.15 -10.52 -16.43
C LYS A 146 9.93 -11.09 -17.85
N PRO A 147 9.01 -12.05 -18.09
CA PRO A 147 8.71 -12.50 -19.45
C PRO A 147 8.15 -11.41 -20.37
N VAL A 148 7.56 -10.33 -19.82
CA VAL A 148 6.97 -9.22 -20.57
C VAL A 148 7.76 -7.91 -20.43
N LYS A 149 8.59 -7.79 -19.38
CA LYS A 149 9.48 -6.66 -19.12
C LYS A 149 10.76 -7.18 -18.47
N ALA A 150 11.77 -7.46 -19.31
CA ALA A 150 13.01 -8.16 -18.90
C ALA A 150 13.81 -7.42 -17.81
N ASP A 151 13.76 -6.08 -17.80
CA ASP A 151 14.40 -5.19 -16.83
C ASP A 151 13.55 -4.93 -15.56
N TYR A 152 12.43 -5.65 -15.40
CA TYR A 152 11.61 -5.52 -14.22
C TYR A 152 12.35 -5.99 -12.97
N GLU A 153 12.25 -5.17 -11.92
CA GLU A 153 12.75 -5.48 -10.58
C GLU A 153 11.68 -5.06 -9.54
N CYS A 154 11.34 -6.00 -8.66
CA CYS A 154 10.56 -5.67 -7.48
C CYS A 154 11.48 -5.01 -6.45
N VAL A 155 11.34 -3.71 -6.26
CA VAL A 155 12.23 -2.90 -5.41
C VAL A 155 11.52 -2.27 -4.21
N CYS A 156 10.17 -2.17 -4.25
CA CYS A 156 9.37 -1.56 -3.18
C CYS A 156 8.53 -2.62 -2.46
N PHE A 157 8.35 -2.38 -1.16
CA PHE A 157 7.53 -3.19 -0.29
C PHE A 157 6.54 -2.33 0.50
N ARG A 158 5.37 -2.87 0.83
CA ARG A 158 4.44 -2.35 1.82
C ARG A 158 3.91 -3.48 2.68
N ALA A 159 3.98 -3.34 4.00
CA ALA A 159 3.41 -4.31 4.94
C ALA A 159 1.89 -4.21 4.99
N GLY A 160 1.22 -5.35 5.07
CA GLY A 160 -0.21 -5.44 5.25
C GLY A 160 -0.67 -4.67 6.49
N GLY A 161 -1.73 -3.85 6.35
CA GLY A 161 -2.24 -3.00 7.43
C GLY A 161 -1.23 -2.01 8.01
N PHE A 162 -0.12 -1.74 7.31
CA PHE A 162 1.00 -0.91 7.77
C PHE A 162 1.78 -1.49 8.96
N TYR A 163 1.68 -2.80 9.21
CA TYR A 163 2.32 -3.46 10.36
C TYR A 163 3.80 -3.78 10.10
N ALA A 164 4.64 -2.76 9.96
CA ALA A 164 6.09 -2.88 9.74
C ALA A 164 6.94 -2.61 11.00
N GLN A 165 6.36 -2.84 12.18
CA GLN A 165 7.05 -2.77 13.49
C GLN A 165 6.94 -4.10 14.26
N PRO A 166 8.01 -4.48 15.03
CA PRO A 166 9.35 -3.87 15.10
C PRO A 166 10.09 -3.92 13.77
N SER A 167 10.82 -2.83 13.41
CA SER A 167 11.35 -2.63 12.06
C SER A 167 12.71 -3.27 11.81
N GLU A 168 13.53 -3.55 12.83
CA GLU A 168 14.92 -3.97 12.69
C GLU A 168 15.10 -5.19 11.78
N ASN A 169 14.38 -6.28 12.08
CA ASN A 169 14.44 -7.50 11.27
C ASN A 169 13.86 -7.29 9.85
N ILE A 170 12.88 -6.39 9.71
CA ILE A 170 12.26 -6.09 8.42
C ILE A 170 13.26 -5.33 7.53
N VAL A 171 13.89 -4.28 8.05
CA VAL A 171 14.94 -3.52 7.33
C VAL A 171 16.10 -4.44 6.95
N SER A 172 16.58 -5.28 7.89
CA SER A 172 17.63 -6.25 7.65
C SER A 172 17.27 -7.25 6.53
N ALA A 173 16.05 -7.82 6.58
CA ALA A 173 15.57 -8.75 5.57
C ALA A 173 15.40 -8.08 4.21
N MET A 174 14.85 -6.87 4.15
CA MET A 174 14.69 -6.11 2.91
C MET A 174 16.03 -5.86 2.21
N LYS A 175 17.05 -5.42 2.96
CA LYS A 175 18.42 -5.26 2.44
C LYS A 175 18.95 -6.58 1.89
N LYS A 176 18.78 -7.66 2.63
CA LYS A 176 19.29 -9.01 2.27
C LYS A 176 18.67 -9.55 0.99
N VAL A 177 17.38 -9.26 0.73
CA VAL A 177 16.69 -9.71 -0.48
C VAL A 177 16.76 -8.69 -1.64
N GLY A 178 17.40 -7.53 -1.43
CA GLY A 178 17.58 -6.50 -2.45
C GLY A 178 16.33 -5.65 -2.69
N LEU A 179 15.43 -5.51 -1.70
CA LEU A 179 14.40 -4.49 -1.71
C LEU A 179 15.02 -3.14 -1.33
N LYS A 180 14.63 -2.08 -2.02
CA LYS A 180 15.26 -0.75 -1.93
C LYS A 180 14.41 0.28 -1.21
N ALA A 181 13.08 0.04 -1.13
CA ALA A 181 12.17 0.95 -0.46
C ALA A 181 11.04 0.24 0.27
N ASP A 182 10.64 0.83 1.41
CA ASP A 182 9.40 0.54 2.12
C ASP A 182 8.38 1.67 1.92
N SER A 183 7.10 1.37 2.05
CA SER A 183 6.02 2.37 2.04
C SER A 183 4.93 2.02 3.07
N SER A 184 5.37 1.63 4.26
CA SER A 184 4.46 1.23 5.33
C SER A 184 4.21 2.31 6.37
N VAL A 185 5.08 3.32 6.46
CA VAL A 185 4.94 4.38 7.47
C VAL A 185 3.83 5.35 7.09
N VAL A 186 2.90 5.57 8.02
CA VAL A 186 1.85 6.60 7.95
C VAL A 186 2.05 7.54 9.13
N LYS A 187 2.59 8.72 8.90
CA LYS A 187 2.89 9.67 9.98
C LYS A 187 1.68 9.97 10.84
N GLY A 188 1.88 9.86 12.16
CA GLY A 188 0.84 10.08 13.17
C GLY A 188 -0.11 8.90 13.37
N TYR A 189 0.03 7.81 12.60
CA TYR A 189 -0.79 6.61 12.77
C TYR A 189 -0.35 5.83 14.01
N LYS A 190 -1.33 5.49 14.85
CA LYS A 190 -1.13 4.65 16.02
C LYS A 190 -2.35 3.76 16.20
N THR A 191 -2.12 2.48 16.42
CA THR A 191 -3.15 1.51 16.79
C THR A 191 -2.58 0.48 17.75
N SER A 192 -3.45 -0.08 18.60
CA SER A 192 -3.14 -1.22 19.47
C SER A 192 -3.99 -2.44 19.13
N THR A 193 -4.84 -2.33 18.09
CA THR A 193 -5.79 -3.38 17.72
C THR A 193 -5.73 -3.62 16.20
N PRO A 194 -5.59 -4.88 15.75
CA PRO A 194 -5.38 -6.11 16.53
C PRO A 194 -4.00 -6.20 17.16
N PHE A 195 -3.00 -5.46 16.65
CA PHE A 195 -1.62 -5.41 17.16
C PHE A 195 -1.14 -3.96 17.26
N GLU A 196 -0.06 -3.75 18.03
CA GLU A 196 0.50 -2.43 18.21
C GLU A 196 1.34 -2.01 16.99
N VAL A 197 1.06 -0.80 16.52
CA VAL A 197 1.88 -0.02 15.59
C VAL A 197 1.85 1.43 16.06
N ASP A 198 3.00 2.07 16.11
CA ASP A 198 3.12 3.46 16.53
C ASP A 198 4.05 4.25 15.61
N TYR A 199 3.46 5.03 14.70
CA TYR A 199 4.15 5.99 13.82
C TYR A 199 3.86 7.44 14.24
N SER A 200 3.42 7.66 15.49
CA SER A 200 3.16 9.01 16.00
C SER A 200 4.44 9.82 16.26
N HIS A 201 5.58 9.13 16.38
CA HIS A 201 6.88 9.71 16.72
C HIS A 201 7.85 9.75 15.53
N VAL A 202 7.35 9.85 14.29
CA VAL A 202 8.22 10.08 13.13
C VAL A 202 8.78 11.50 13.21
N GLU A 203 10.08 11.61 13.43
CA GLU A 203 10.76 12.90 13.72
C GLU A 203 10.99 13.75 12.48
N THR A 204 11.07 13.15 11.29
CA THR A 204 11.33 13.89 10.07
C THR A 204 10.07 14.47 9.43
N ASP A 205 10.15 15.70 8.94
CA ASP A 205 9.09 16.33 8.14
C ASP A 205 9.07 15.84 6.67
N LYS A 206 10.12 15.14 6.23
CA LYS A 206 10.26 14.63 4.87
C LYS A 206 9.19 13.56 4.56
N ALA A 207 8.67 13.53 3.34
CA ALA A 207 7.77 12.46 2.86
C ALA A 207 8.54 11.22 2.40
N ALA A 208 9.82 11.37 2.05
CA ALA A 208 10.74 10.29 1.73
C ALA A 208 12.09 10.52 2.44
N TRP A 209 12.66 9.46 3.01
CA TRP A 209 13.96 9.51 3.69
C TRP A 209 14.67 8.15 3.63
N TRP A 210 15.99 8.18 3.78
CA TRP A 210 16.78 6.98 4.02
C TRP A 210 16.59 6.54 5.47
N THR A 211 16.34 5.27 5.70
CA THR A 211 16.09 4.73 7.06
C THR A 211 17.40 4.49 7.81
N THR A 212 17.31 4.29 9.13
CA THR A 212 18.40 3.68 9.90
C THR A 212 18.44 2.17 9.69
N ASP A 213 19.42 1.48 10.26
CA ASP A 213 19.52 0.01 10.19
C ASP A 213 18.42 -0.71 10.99
N THR A 214 17.79 -0.01 11.95
CA THR A 214 16.85 -0.61 12.91
C THR A 214 15.44 -0.06 12.79
N GLU A 215 15.28 1.19 12.30
CA GLU A 215 14.00 1.88 12.35
C GLU A 215 13.61 2.50 11.00
N LEU A 216 12.40 2.15 10.54
CA LEU A 216 11.78 2.79 9.36
C LEU A 216 11.39 4.25 9.63
N THR A 217 11.07 4.57 10.89
CA THR A 217 10.60 5.90 11.32
C THR A 217 11.72 6.92 11.55
N ALA A 218 12.97 6.48 11.58
CA ALA A 218 14.13 7.32 11.83
C ALA A 218 14.94 7.58 10.55
N GLU A 219 15.39 8.80 10.38
CA GLU A 219 16.24 9.21 9.24
C GLU A 219 17.67 8.75 9.44
N GLY A 220 18.19 8.00 8.47
CA GLY A 220 19.57 7.52 8.40
C GLY A 220 20.40 8.24 7.34
N LYS A 221 21.59 7.69 7.10
CA LYS A 221 22.51 8.23 6.08
C LYS A 221 22.08 7.82 4.68
N PRO A 222 22.12 8.74 3.69
CA PRO A 222 21.83 8.43 2.30
C PRO A 222 22.63 7.23 1.77
N GLY A 223 21.97 6.33 1.03
CA GLY A 223 22.58 5.17 0.39
C GLY A 223 22.97 4.01 1.29
N LYS A 224 22.88 4.15 2.61
CA LYS A 224 23.28 3.06 3.53
C LYS A 224 22.20 2.00 3.72
N ASN A 225 20.94 2.41 3.67
CA ASN A 225 19.79 1.55 3.93
C ASN A 225 18.75 1.67 2.84
N ILE A 226 17.52 1.29 3.15
CA ILE A 226 16.38 1.44 2.26
C ILE A 226 15.79 2.85 2.35
N ILE A 227 14.96 3.21 1.39
CA ILE A 227 14.19 4.45 1.42
C ILE A 227 12.82 4.15 2.01
N GLU A 228 12.38 4.94 2.99
CA GLU A 228 10.96 5.00 3.36
C GLU A 228 10.24 6.02 2.46
N LEU A 229 9.19 5.56 1.77
CA LEU A 229 8.24 6.38 1.02
C LEU A 229 6.95 6.48 1.82
N SER A 230 6.91 7.40 2.78
CA SER A 230 5.80 7.51 3.72
C SER A 230 4.48 7.83 3.01
N VAL A 231 3.42 7.06 3.31
CA VAL A 231 2.08 7.39 2.84
C VAL A 231 1.67 8.76 3.35
N SER A 232 1.35 9.65 2.44
CA SER A 232 1.02 11.04 2.79
C SER A 232 -0.21 11.08 3.68
N SER A 233 -0.10 11.72 4.83
CA SER A 233 -1.15 11.87 5.82
C SER A 233 -1.17 13.27 6.41
N ARG A 234 -2.26 13.61 7.08
CA ARG A 234 -2.32 14.81 7.90
C ARG A 234 -3.19 14.59 9.13
N MET A 235 -2.79 15.18 10.24
CA MET A 235 -3.61 15.17 11.44
C MET A 235 -4.85 16.05 11.25
N GLN A 236 -6.03 15.48 11.46
CA GLN A 236 -7.30 16.22 11.39
C GLN A 236 -8.28 15.72 12.44
N PRO A 237 -9.22 16.60 12.91
CA PRO A 237 -10.25 16.20 13.87
C PRO A 237 -11.14 15.09 13.30
N TYR A 238 -11.52 14.14 14.16
CA TYR A 238 -12.31 12.97 13.77
C TYR A 238 -13.67 13.32 13.13
N TRP A 239 -14.30 14.43 13.52
CA TRP A 239 -15.57 14.87 12.95
C TRP A 239 -15.50 15.16 11.44
N LYS A 240 -14.32 15.47 10.90
CA LYS A 240 -14.12 15.60 9.43
C LYS A 240 -14.26 14.28 8.66
N ASN A 241 -14.33 13.14 9.36
CA ASN A 241 -14.61 11.84 8.76
C ASN A 241 -16.09 11.62 8.41
N PHE A 242 -17.00 12.37 9.03
CA PHE A 242 -18.44 12.24 8.79
C PHE A 242 -18.92 12.93 7.51
N LYS A 243 -18.12 12.94 6.44
CA LYS A 243 -18.55 13.44 5.15
C LYS A 243 -19.53 12.48 4.46
N LYS A 244 -20.51 13.04 3.74
CA LYS A 244 -21.54 12.30 2.98
C LYS A 244 -20.97 11.21 2.07
N THR A 245 -19.77 11.44 1.49
CA THR A 245 -19.08 10.46 0.61
C THR A 245 -18.69 9.17 1.33
N LYS A 246 -18.24 9.24 2.60
CA LYS A 246 -17.93 8.04 3.40
C LYS A 246 -19.21 7.29 3.80
N LEU A 247 -20.26 8.03 4.15
CA LEU A 247 -21.55 7.42 4.46
C LEU A 247 -22.12 6.69 3.22
N TRP A 248 -22.01 7.31 2.05
CA TRP A 248 -22.45 6.70 0.78
C TRP A 248 -21.63 5.46 0.40
N ALA A 249 -20.31 5.51 0.56
CA ALA A 249 -19.44 4.35 0.31
C ALA A 249 -19.80 3.18 1.25
N THR A 250 -20.02 3.46 2.54
CA THR A 250 -20.44 2.46 3.54
C THR A 250 -21.82 1.88 3.21
N LEU A 251 -22.78 2.73 2.83
CA LEU A 251 -24.13 2.28 2.46
C LEU A 251 -24.14 1.47 1.15
N LYS A 252 -23.33 1.84 0.17
CA LYS A 252 -23.19 1.10 -1.10
C LYS A 252 -22.52 -0.26 -0.85
N ARG A 253 -21.51 -0.31 0.04
CA ARG A 253 -20.88 -1.53 0.51
C ARG A 253 -21.89 -2.46 1.23
N GLN A 254 -22.67 -1.93 2.16
CA GLN A 254 -23.72 -2.71 2.85
C GLN A 254 -24.82 -3.21 1.92
N ARG A 255 -25.11 -2.51 0.81
CA ARG A 255 -26.04 -2.99 -0.22
C ARG A 255 -25.44 -4.08 -1.10
N ALA A 256 -24.14 -4.03 -1.38
CA ALA A 256 -23.43 -5.09 -2.11
C ALA A 256 -23.24 -6.36 -1.27
N GLU A 257 -23.16 -6.24 0.06
CA GLU A 257 -23.02 -7.34 1.03
C GLU A 257 -24.34 -8.09 1.33
N LYS A 258 -25.43 -7.81 0.63
CA LYS A 258 -26.71 -8.59 0.74
C LYS A 258 -26.67 -9.92 -0.04
N THR A 259 -25.54 -10.61 -0.07
CA THR A 259 -25.42 -12.05 -0.28
C THR A 259 -25.60 -12.77 1.08
N PRO A 260 -26.14 -13.99 1.12
CA PRO A 260 -26.58 -14.62 2.37
C PRO A 260 -25.45 -14.70 3.38
N LYS A 261 -25.66 -14.12 4.55
CA LYS A 261 -24.74 -14.14 5.68
C LYS A 261 -24.56 -15.58 6.13
N ASN A 262 -23.39 -16.16 5.89
CA ASN A 262 -22.92 -17.29 6.68
C ASN A 262 -22.74 -16.81 8.13
N LYS A 263 -23.57 -17.33 9.02
CA LYS A 263 -23.56 -17.09 10.46
C LYS A 263 -22.35 -17.76 11.10
N HIS A 264 -21.18 -17.15 11.02
CA HIS A 264 -20.06 -17.40 11.92
C HIS A 264 -19.17 -16.14 11.99
N THR A 265 -19.78 -15.04 12.41
CA THR A 265 -19.02 -13.96 13.00
C THR A 265 -19.06 -14.19 14.50
N THR A 266 -17.90 -14.46 15.08
CA THR A 266 -17.71 -14.35 16.53
C THR A 266 -18.29 -13.02 16.99
N ASP A 267 -19.19 -13.10 17.96
CA ASP A 267 -19.80 -11.98 18.65
C ASP A 267 -18.70 -11.00 19.09
N ARG A 268 -18.53 -9.91 18.35
CA ARG A 268 -17.99 -8.71 18.95
C ARG A 268 -19.12 -8.16 19.80
N ASP A 269 -18.94 -8.24 21.10
CA ASP A 269 -19.80 -7.61 22.09
C ASP A 269 -20.23 -6.23 21.61
N ILE A 270 -21.46 -6.13 21.15
CA ILE A 270 -22.19 -4.89 20.97
C ILE A 270 -22.69 -4.49 22.36
N SER A 271 -21.76 -4.33 23.29
CA SER A 271 -22.05 -3.81 24.61
C SER A 271 -21.55 -2.39 24.72
N SER A 272 -22.50 -1.52 24.84
CA SER A 272 -22.44 -0.10 25.15
C SER A 272 -22.41 0.85 23.95
N VAL A 273 -23.58 1.46 23.68
CA VAL A 273 -23.64 2.76 22.99
C VAL A 273 -22.71 3.71 23.76
N PRO A 274 -21.63 4.23 23.13
CA PRO A 274 -20.69 5.08 23.86
C PRO A 274 -21.42 6.29 24.41
N ASP A 275 -21.16 6.61 25.68
CA ASP A 275 -21.67 7.82 26.31
C ASP A 275 -21.39 9.06 25.44
N TYR A 276 -22.35 9.98 25.36
CA TYR A 276 -22.26 11.21 24.58
C TYR A 276 -20.95 11.98 24.82
N ARG A 277 -20.48 12.03 26.07
CA ARG A 277 -19.21 12.67 26.43
C ARG A 277 -18.01 11.97 25.78
N THR A 278 -18.04 10.65 25.68
CA THR A 278 -17.02 9.84 25.01
C THR A 278 -17.04 10.06 23.50
N VAL A 279 -18.24 10.15 22.90
CA VAL A 279 -18.41 10.48 21.48
C VAL A 279 -17.88 11.89 21.21
N MET A 280 -18.23 12.88 22.03
CA MET A 280 -17.77 14.26 21.88
C MET A 280 -16.25 14.40 22.05
N LYS A 281 -15.65 13.72 23.04
CA LYS A 281 -14.19 13.66 23.20
C LYS A 281 -13.52 13.03 21.96
N ARG A 282 -14.07 11.93 21.43
CA ARG A 282 -13.55 11.28 20.22
C ARG A 282 -13.64 12.19 18.99
N LEU A 283 -14.68 13.02 18.87
CA LEU A 283 -14.84 13.96 17.75
C LEU A 283 -13.75 15.03 17.69
N LEU A 284 -13.18 15.42 18.84
CA LEU A 284 -12.12 16.44 18.95
C LEU A 284 -10.72 15.84 18.84
N ILE A 285 -10.56 14.51 19.01
CA ILE A 285 -9.26 13.84 18.86
C ILE A 285 -8.80 13.97 17.41
N LYS A 286 -7.58 14.45 17.22
CA LYS A 286 -6.92 14.45 15.92
C LYS A 286 -6.47 13.04 15.59
N TYR A 287 -6.69 12.63 14.35
CA TYR A 287 -6.22 11.36 13.82
C TYR A 287 -5.52 11.58 12.46
N PRO A 288 -4.61 10.71 12.07
CA PRO A 288 -3.97 10.79 10.76
C PRO A 288 -4.97 10.39 9.67
N SER A 289 -5.22 11.32 8.76
CA SER A 289 -6.02 11.07 7.56
C SER A 289 -5.09 10.89 6.38
N THR A 290 -4.96 9.67 5.90
CA THR A 290 -4.19 9.35 4.70
C THR A 290 -4.68 10.12 3.47
N PHE A 291 -3.80 10.33 2.51
CA PHE A 291 -4.17 10.88 1.22
C PHE A 291 -4.76 9.77 0.33
N ASP A 292 -5.94 9.32 0.69
CA ASP A 292 -6.64 8.18 0.10
C ASP A 292 -7.56 8.65 -1.03
N PHE A 293 -7.22 8.30 -2.28
CA PHE A 293 -8.00 8.72 -3.45
C PHE A 293 -9.32 7.97 -3.60
N CYS A 294 -9.52 6.86 -2.89
CA CYS A 294 -10.81 6.17 -2.84
C CYS A 294 -11.82 6.86 -1.91
N LYS A 295 -11.32 7.65 -0.93
CA LYS A 295 -12.14 8.22 0.16
C LYS A 295 -12.27 9.74 0.10
N LEU A 296 -11.41 10.43 -0.64
CA LEU A 296 -11.39 11.88 -0.74
C LEU A 296 -12.14 12.36 -1.98
N SER A 297 -12.76 13.55 -1.89
CA SER A 297 -13.27 14.24 -3.07
C SER A 297 -12.14 14.86 -3.89
N SER A 298 -12.35 15.08 -5.19
CA SER A 298 -11.41 15.78 -6.07
C SER A 298 -10.97 17.14 -5.51
N ARG A 299 -11.91 17.88 -4.93
CA ARG A 299 -11.63 19.17 -4.26
C ARG A 299 -10.68 19.01 -3.06
N ASP A 300 -10.90 17.98 -2.22
CA ASP A 300 -10.04 17.74 -1.06
C ASP A 300 -8.66 17.26 -1.49
N MET A 301 -8.57 16.44 -2.54
CA MET A 301 -7.33 15.98 -3.13
C MET A 301 -6.52 17.15 -3.71
N LEU A 302 -7.14 18.00 -4.54
CA LEU A 302 -6.49 19.19 -5.10
C LEU A 302 -6.03 20.19 -4.04
N ARG A 303 -6.79 20.34 -2.95
CA ARG A 303 -6.36 21.17 -1.83
C ARG A 303 -5.10 20.62 -1.18
N ARG A 304 -5.00 19.30 -0.94
CA ARG A 304 -3.81 18.69 -0.35
C ARG A 304 -2.59 18.82 -1.26
N VAL A 305 -2.73 18.65 -2.57
CA VAL A 305 -1.63 18.89 -3.52
C VAL A 305 -1.16 20.35 -3.45
N ARG A 306 -2.08 21.32 -3.41
CA ARG A 306 -1.73 22.74 -3.26
C ARG A 306 -1.02 23.07 -1.93
N GLU A 307 -1.46 22.46 -0.83
CA GLU A 307 -0.79 22.62 0.47
C GLU A 307 0.64 22.07 0.42
N HIS A 308 0.89 21.03 -0.38
CA HIS A 308 2.21 20.41 -0.57
C HIS A 308 3.18 21.23 -1.43
N THR A 309 2.70 22.19 -2.23
CA THR A 309 3.58 23.08 -3.05
C THR A 309 4.63 23.83 -2.23
N LYS A 310 4.48 23.90 -0.91
CA LYS A 310 5.48 24.43 0.01
C LYS A 310 6.75 23.56 0.13
N TYR A 311 6.65 22.29 -0.29
CA TYR A 311 7.72 21.28 -0.21
C TYR A 311 7.88 20.58 -1.57
N PRO A 312 8.24 21.31 -2.65
CA PRO A 312 8.18 20.79 -4.02
C PRO A 312 9.13 19.61 -4.28
N GLU A 313 10.16 19.47 -3.44
CA GLU A 313 11.19 18.43 -3.54
C GLU A 313 10.73 17.08 -2.94
N GLN A 314 9.65 17.08 -2.16
CA GLN A 314 9.14 15.91 -1.50
C GLN A 314 8.04 15.26 -2.33
N PRO A 315 8.00 13.92 -2.42
CA PRO A 315 6.93 13.24 -3.14
C PRO A 315 5.61 13.32 -2.36
N ILE A 316 4.50 13.25 -3.09
CA ILE A 316 3.19 12.96 -2.50
C ILE A 316 2.89 11.50 -2.79
N VAL A 317 2.85 10.65 -1.76
CA VAL A 317 2.44 9.25 -1.89
C VAL A 317 0.97 9.14 -1.53
N MET A 318 0.12 8.99 -2.54
CA MET A 318 -1.31 8.72 -2.37
C MET A 318 -1.54 7.22 -2.24
N ILE A 319 -2.57 6.86 -1.48
CA ILE A 319 -2.99 5.48 -1.32
C ILE A 319 -4.43 5.29 -1.76
N GLY A 320 -4.76 4.09 -2.22
CA GLY A 320 -6.13 3.60 -2.39
C GLY A 320 -6.16 2.10 -2.20
N HIS A 321 -7.35 1.53 -2.06
CA HIS A 321 -7.57 0.09 -2.03
C HIS A 321 -8.55 -0.26 -3.13
N SER A 322 -8.26 -1.30 -3.90
CA SER A 322 -9.12 -1.72 -5.02
C SER A 322 -10.57 -1.93 -4.57
N LYS A 323 -10.77 -2.61 -3.47
CA LYS A 323 -12.06 -2.90 -2.83
C LYS A 323 -12.84 -1.67 -2.35
N ASP A 324 -12.17 -0.55 -2.10
CA ASP A 324 -12.77 0.71 -1.64
C ASP A 324 -13.09 1.69 -2.80
N PHE A 325 -12.64 1.37 -4.04
CA PHE A 325 -12.81 2.26 -5.17
C PHE A 325 -14.24 2.18 -5.75
N VAL A 326 -15.03 3.21 -5.47
CA VAL A 326 -16.44 3.29 -5.89
C VAL A 326 -16.80 4.58 -6.62
N ASN A 327 -15.89 5.56 -6.69
CA ASN A 327 -16.18 6.89 -7.22
C ASN A 327 -15.21 7.30 -8.32
N ASP A 328 -15.43 6.76 -9.51
CA ASP A 328 -14.65 7.03 -10.71
C ASP A 328 -14.62 8.53 -11.05
N TYR A 329 -15.76 9.22 -10.89
CA TYR A 329 -15.90 10.65 -11.22
C TYR A 329 -14.96 11.55 -10.41
N GLU A 330 -14.85 11.34 -9.11
CA GLU A 330 -13.98 12.18 -8.25
C GLU A 330 -12.50 11.99 -8.60
N PHE A 331 -12.09 10.75 -8.90
CA PHE A 331 -10.72 10.45 -9.27
C PHE A 331 -10.39 10.96 -10.67
N ASP A 332 -11.27 10.74 -11.66
CA ASP A 332 -11.13 11.27 -13.03
C ASP A 332 -11.02 12.80 -13.02
N LYS A 333 -11.91 13.48 -12.29
CA LYS A 333 -11.89 14.93 -12.14
C LYS A 333 -10.62 15.46 -11.48
N PHE A 334 -10.09 14.73 -10.49
CA PHE A 334 -8.83 15.08 -9.84
C PHE A 334 -7.68 15.03 -10.83
N LEU A 335 -7.50 13.91 -11.55
CA LEU A 335 -6.42 13.74 -12.53
C LEU A 335 -6.56 14.73 -13.71
N ALA A 336 -7.78 14.94 -14.21
CA ALA A 336 -8.05 15.93 -15.26
C ALA A 336 -7.60 17.35 -14.86
N SER A 337 -7.77 17.69 -13.58
CA SER A 337 -7.36 19.01 -13.06
C SER A 337 -5.83 19.13 -12.93
N LEU A 338 -5.13 18.03 -12.66
CA LEU A 338 -3.67 18.01 -12.53
C LEU A 338 -2.95 17.93 -13.87
N ARG A 339 -3.53 17.28 -14.88
CA ARG A 339 -2.94 17.18 -16.24
C ARG A 339 -2.59 18.54 -16.85
N ARG A 340 -3.28 19.61 -16.43
CA ARG A 340 -3.06 20.99 -16.89
C ARG A 340 -2.00 21.73 -16.07
N ASN A 341 -1.43 21.08 -15.05
CA ASN A 341 -0.47 21.71 -14.16
C ASN A 341 0.94 21.18 -14.45
N GLU A 342 1.73 21.96 -15.17
CA GLU A 342 3.10 21.65 -15.57
C GLU A 342 4.05 21.42 -14.37
N ASN A 343 3.64 21.82 -13.17
CA ASN A 343 4.43 21.63 -11.95
C ASN A 343 4.17 20.26 -11.25
N VAL A 344 3.35 19.37 -11.83
CA VAL A 344 3.06 18.05 -11.29
C VAL A 344 3.53 16.97 -12.27
N SER A 345 4.36 16.05 -11.79
CA SER A 345 4.82 14.87 -12.52
C SER A 345 4.25 13.61 -11.85
N PHE A 346 3.64 12.75 -12.65
CA PHE A 346 3.23 11.42 -12.20
C PHE A 346 4.41 10.46 -12.31
N GLN A 347 4.82 9.90 -11.19
CA GLN A 347 5.86 8.87 -11.12
C GLN A 347 5.33 7.61 -10.47
N SER A 348 5.87 6.46 -10.88
CA SER A 348 5.68 5.22 -10.13
C SER A 348 6.65 5.16 -8.93
N MET A 349 6.36 4.29 -7.96
CA MET A 349 7.27 4.06 -6.82
C MET A 349 8.65 3.60 -7.30
N SER A 350 8.70 2.63 -8.21
CA SER A 350 9.97 2.09 -8.71
C SER A 350 10.79 3.14 -9.50
N GLU A 351 10.14 4.04 -10.24
CA GLU A 351 10.82 5.14 -10.92
C GLU A 351 11.43 6.13 -9.92
N TYR A 352 10.66 6.53 -8.91
CA TYR A 352 11.16 7.42 -7.86
C TYR A 352 12.37 6.81 -7.12
N VAL A 353 12.28 5.54 -6.75
CA VAL A 353 13.37 4.83 -6.06
C VAL A 353 14.61 4.74 -6.94
N ARG A 354 14.48 4.35 -8.22
CA ARG A 354 15.63 4.29 -9.15
C ARG A 354 16.29 5.66 -9.30
N GLN A 355 15.50 6.71 -9.43
CA GLN A 355 16.02 8.08 -9.52
C GLN A 355 16.78 8.48 -8.25
N ALA A 356 16.26 8.16 -7.06
CA ALA A 356 16.93 8.45 -5.80
C ALA A 356 18.27 7.73 -5.66
N TYR A 357 18.37 6.46 -6.08
CA TYR A 357 19.63 5.72 -6.08
C TYR A 357 20.61 6.22 -7.14
N SER A 358 20.16 6.58 -8.36
CA SER A 358 21.05 7.10 -9.42
C SER A 358 21.69 8.44 -9.04
N ILE A 359 21.00 9.31 -8.34
CA ILE A 359 21.57 10.57 -7.83
C ILE A 359 22.71 10.30 -6.83
N LEU A 360 22.57 9.27 -5.99
CA LEU A 360 23.65 8.88 -5.08
C LEU A 360 24.88 8.36 -5.80
N ASP A 361 24.69 7.51 -6.81
CA ASP A 361 25.81 6.96 -7.59
C ASP A 361 26.59 8.08 -8.27
N ILE A 362 25.92 9.09 -8.82
CA ILE A 362 26.52 10.30 -9.41
C ILE A 362 27.27 11.11 -8.34
N SER A 363 26.68 11.31 -7.17
CA SER A 363 27.32 12.08 -6.09
C SER A 363 28.55 11.39 -5.50
N ILE A 364 28.59 10.07 -5.49
CA ILE A 364 29.74 9.28 -5.05
C ILE A 364 30.85 9.27 -6.12
N SER A 365 30.48 9.30 -7.40
CA SER A 365 31.45 9.35 -8.53
C SER A 365 32.06 10.73 -8.79
N GLY A 366 31.64 11.78 -8.08
CA GLY A 366 32.22 13.12 -8.15
C GLY A 366 31.63 14.03 -9.23
N GLU A 367 30.58 13.66 -9.90
CA GLU A 367 29.81 14.52 -10.80
C GLU A 367 28.70 15.22 -10.02
N THR A 368 28.95 16.49 -9.66
CA THR A 368 28.00 17.32 -8.92
C THR A 368 27.10 18.10 -9.85
N ASP A 369 25.84 17.65 -9.96
CA ASP A 369 24.72 18.55 -10.22
C ASP A 369 23.50 18.04 -9.43
N TYR A 370 23.27 18.67 -8.26
CA TYR A 370 22.13 18.40 -7.39
C TYR A 370 20.85 18.99 -7.99
N ILE A 371 20.08 18.20 -8.74
CA ILE A 371 18.73 18.56 -9.13
C ILE A 371 17.73 17.76 -8.27
N GLY A 372 17.32 18.38 -7.19
CA GLY A 372 16.01 18.37 -6.56
C GLY A 372 15.21 17.08 -6.37
N LEU A 373 15.68 16.12 -5.51
CA LEU A 373 14.79 15.12 -4.92
C LEU A 373 14.57 15.28 -3.40
N GLY A 374 15.06 16.34 -2.79
CA GLY A 374 14.87 16.58 -1.35
C GLY A 374 15.47 15.53 -0.41
N LEU A 375 16.34 14.66 -0.92
CA LEU A 375 17.06 13.63 -0.15
C LEU A 375 18.45 14.13 0.32
N SER A 376 18.71 15.43 0.22
CA SER A 376 19.99 16.01 0.64
C SER A 376 20.21 15.78 2.12
N GLY A 377 21.30 15.09 2.44
CA GLY A 377 21.80 14.98 3.80
C GLY A 377 22.10 16.37 4.36
N ALA A 378 21.69 16.63 5.59
CA ALA A 378 22.12 17.80 6.33
C ALA A 378 23.64 17.81 6.45
N LYS A 379 24.25 18.97 6.19
CA LYS A 379 25.60 19.27 6.61
C LYS A 379 25.66 19.35 8.13
#